data_e707b045e2dd4ea7bb13d666def09948
#
_entry.id   e707b045e2dd4ea7bb13d666def09948
#
_cell.length_a   1.000
_cell.length_b   1.000
_cell.length_c   1.000
_cell.angle_alpha   90.00
_cell.angle_beta   90.00
_cell.angle_gamma   90.00
#
_symmetry.space_group_name_H-M   'P 1'
#
loop_
_entity.id
_entity.type
_entity.pdbx_description
1 polymer ?
#
loop_
_entity_poly.entity_id
_entity_poly.type
_entity_poly.pdbx_seq_one_letter_code
_entity_poly.pdbx_strand_id
1 'polypeptide(L)'
;MLNDAVCFKNVYIVTGYTDLRFGIDSLAALIKSKSGKEPFVPDTLYLFCGRRTDRIKGLVWESDGYLLLYKRLEQGNFQWPRSESEVHNLSQQQFHWLMEGLTVAPKKVVKQIGRAHV
;
A
#
# COMPACT_ATOMS: atom_id res chain seq x y z
N MET A 1 -1.35 -10.21 13.06
CA MET A 1 -1.11 -10.40 11.62
C MET A 1 -0.92 -9.04 10.98
N LEU A 2 -0.60 -9.00 9.70
CA LEU A 2 -0.27 -7.73 9.04
C LEU A 2 -1.40 -6.70 9.12
N ASN A 3 -2.62 -7.13 8.90
CA ASN A 3 -3.77 -6.21 8.94
C ASN A 3 -4.05 -5.64 10.34
N ASP A 4 -3.42 -6.20 11.36
CA ASP A 4 -3.56 -5.73 12.74
C ASP A 4 -2.32 -4.96 13.20
N ALA A 5 -1.36 -4.75 12.30
CA ALA A 5 -0.10 -4.12 12.67
C ALA A 5 -0.32 -2.65 12.98
N VAL A 6 0.03 -2.27 14.20
CA VAL A 6 -0.05 -0.88 14.65
C VAL A 6 1.33 -0.32 14.94
N CYS A 7 2.39 -1.09 14.64
CA CYS A 7 3.77 -0.67 14.89
C CYS A 7 4.28 0.31 13.84
N PHE A 8 3.59 0.44 12.72
CA PHE A 8 4.03 1.34 11.67
C PHE A 8 3.45 2.73 11.90
N LYS A 9 4.32 3.73 12.01
CA LYS A 9 3.88 5.11 12.14
C LYS A 9 3.33 5.63 10.83
N ASN A 10 3.87 5.15 9.73
CA ASN A 10 3.43 5.54 8.40
C ASN A 10 3.25 4.31 7.53
N VAL A 11 2.16 4.29 6.78
CA VAL A 11 1.91 3.27 5.77
C VAL A 11 1.66 3.99 4.47
N TYR A 12 2.43 3.62 3.45
CA TYR A 12 2.27 4.16 2.11
C TYR A 12 1.88 3.04 1.17
N ILE A 13 1.10 3.36 0.15
CA ILE A 13 0.87 2.44 -0.96
C ILE A 13 1.42 3.07 -2.22
N VAL A 14 1.92 2.22 -3.09
CA VAL A 14 2.30 2.62 -4.44
C VAL A 14 1.14 2.20 -5.34
N THR A 15 0.39 3.18 -5.82
CA THR A 15 -0.80 2.91 -6.64
C THR A 15 -0.39 2.46 -8.04
N GLY A 16 -1.36 1.98 -8.81
CA GLY A 16 -1.10 1.44 -10.13
C GLY A 16 -0.54 0.03 -10.06
N TYR A 17 0.35 -0.30 -10.95
CA TYR A 17 0.89 -1.65 -11.08
C TYR A 17 2.38 -1.65 -10.76
N THR A 18 2.79 -2.58 -9.91
CA THR A 18 4.21 -2.81 -9.64
C THR A 18 4.53 -4.24 -10.06
N ASP A 19 5.68 -4.44 -10.66
CA ASP A 19 6.15 -5.78 -10.99
C ASP A 19 6.55 -6.48 -9.70
N LEU A 20 5.75 -7.43 -9.25
CA LEU A 20 6.01 -8.12 -7.97
C LEU A 20 7.17 -9.11 -8.04
N ARG A 21 7.83 -9.23 -9.20
CA ARG A 21 9.10 -9.96 -9.27
C ARG A 21 10.24 -9.11 -8.72
N PHE A 22 10.01 -7.81 -8.54
CA PHE A 22 11.01 -6.92 -7.95
C PHE A 22 11.36 -7.38 -6.54
N GLY A 23 12.66 -7.38 -6.25
CA GLY A 23 13.17 -7.61 -4.90
C GLY A 23 13.41 -6.30 -4.16
N ILE A 24 14.14 -6.39 -3.07
CA ILE A 24 14.37 -5.27 -2.15
C ILE A 24 14.92 -4.04 -2.87
N ASP A 25 16.02 -4.21 -3.60
CA ASP A 25 16.71 -3.06 -4.21
C ASP A 25 15.85 -2.36 -5.25
N SER A 26 15.15 -3.15 -6.06
CA SER A 26 14.28 -2.59 -7.10
C SER A 26 13.09 -1.86 -6.50
N LEU A 27 12.49 -2.39 -5.44
CA LEU A 27 11.38 -1.74 -4.76
C LEU A 27 11.83 -0.45 -4.06
N ALA A 28 13.00 -0.48 -3.42
CA ALA A 28 13.56 0.71 -2.79
C ALA A 28 13.83 1.81 -3.83
N ALA A 29 14.38 1.43 -4.97
CA ALA A 29 14.63 2.36 -6.06
C ALA A 29 13.33 2.93 -6.61
N LEU A 30 12.29 2.12 -6.67
CA LEU A 30 10.98 2.56 -7.15
C LEU A 30 10.38 3.62 -6.21
N ILE A 31 10.49 3.42 -4.90
CA ILE A 31 10.03 4.39 -3.92
C ILE A 31 10.74 5.72 -4.12
N LYS A 32 12.05 5.68 -4.23
CA LYS A 32 12.85 6.90 -4.42
C LYS A 32 12.48 7.61 -5.72
N SER A 33 12.31 6.86 -6.79
CA SER A 33 11.95 7.40 -8.09
C SER A 33 10.60 8.09 -8.07
N LYS A 34 9.62 7.51 -7.40
CA LYS A 34 8.25 8.04 -7.42
C LYS A 34 8.00 9.11 -6.37
N SER A 35 8.65 9.02 -5.21
CA SER A 35 8.41 9.97 -4.13
C SER A 35 9.49 11.03 -3.98
N GLY A 36 10.66 10.80 -4.57
CA GLY A 36 11.82 11.66 -4.39
C GLY A 36 12.44 11.55 -3.02
N LYS A 37 11.99 10.61 -2.19
CA LYS A 37 12.48 10.44 -0.83
C LYS A 37 13.21 9.12 -0.69
N GLU A 38 14.13 9.09 0.27
CA GLU A 38 14.84 7.84 0.57
C GLU A 38 13.90 6.88 1.30
N PRO A 39 13.98 5.59 1.01
CA PRO A 39 13.08 4.61 1.62
C PRO A 39 13.51 4.15 3.03
N PHE A 40 14.64 4.61 3.56
CA PHE A 40 15.08 4.16 4.89
C PHE A 40 14.50 5.03 5.99
N VAL A 41 13.20 5.06 6.10
CA VAL A 41 12.51 5.74 7.19
C VAL A 41 12.01 4.65 8.13
N PRO A 42 12.46 4.64 9.40
CA PRO A 42 12.03 3.61 10.34
C PRO A 42 10.53 3.67 10.57
N ASP A 43 9.95 2.54 10.98
CA ASP A 43 8.54 2.42 11.31
C ASP A 43 7.61 2.78 10.15
N THR A 44 8.09 2.61 8.94
CA THR A 44 7.34 2.93 7.72
C THR A 44 7.22 1.70 6.84
N LEU A 45 5.99 1.41 6.46
CA LEU A 45 5.68 0.29 5.57
C LEU A 45 5.27 0.83 4.20
N TYR A 46 5.88 0.30 3.15
CA TYR A 46 5.49 0.59 1.76
C TYR A 46 4.87 -0.65 1.17
N LEU A 47 3.69 -0.51 0.58
CA LEU A 47 2.95 -1.64 0.00
C LEU A 47 2.85 -1.51 -1.51
N PHE A 48 2.96 -2.65 -2.19
CA PHE A 48 2.98 -2.74 -3.65
C PHE A 48 2.05 -3.86 -4.09
N CYS A 49 1.41 -3.68 -5.23
CA CYS A 49 0.54 -4.70 -5.82
C CYS A 49 0.79 -4.78 -7.33
N GLY A 50 0.79 -6.00 -7.84
CA GLY A 50 0.93 -6.24 -9.26
C GLY A 50 -0.40 -6.26 -9.98
N ARG A 51 -0.45 -6.94 -11.13
CA ARG A 51 -1.71 -7.07 -11.88
C ARG A 51 -2.70 -7.93 -11.14
N ARG A 52 -2.23 -8.97 -10.47
CA ARG A 52 -3.09 -9.82 -9.66
C ARG A 52 -3.30 -9.15 -8.32
N THR A 53 -4.55 -8.99 -7.94
CA THR A 53 -4.90 -8.28 -6.71
C THR A 53 -5.06 -9.21 -5.51
N ASP A 54 -4.69 -10.47 -5.65
CA ASP A 54 -4.71 -11.41 -4.54
C ASP A 54 -3.39 -11.45 -3.76
N ARG A 55 -2.41 -10.64 -4.15
CA ARG A 55 -1.09 -10.63 -3.51
C ARG A 55 -0.47 -9.25 -3.48
N ILE A 56 0.29 -9.00 -2.43
CA ILE A 56 1.00 -7.74 -2.25
C ILE A 56 2.39 -8.02 -1.71
N LYS A 57 3.29 -7.07 -1.91
CA LYS A 57 4.58 -7.04 -1.23
C LYS A 57 4.64 -5.81 -0.34
N GLY A 58 5.42 -5.92 0.73
CA GLY A 58 5.67 -4.81 1.62
C GLY A 58 7.16 -4.64 1.86
N LEU A 59 7.62 -3.42 1.97
CA LEU A 59 9.03 -3.11 2.25
C LEU A 59 9.09 -2.26 3.51
N VAL A 60 9.93 -2.68 4.47
CA VAL A 60 10.11 -2.00 5.74
C VAL A 60 11.61 -1.83 6.00
N TRP A 61 12.02 -0.64 6.42
CA TRP A 61 13.39 -0.41 6.87
C TRP A 61 13.45 -0.61 8.38
N GLU A 62 14.33 -1.51 8.84
CA GLU A 62 14.42 -1.90 10.25
C GLU A 62 15.69 -1.39 10.92
N SER A 63 16.30 -0.32 10.43
CA SER A 63 17.52 0.29 10.95
C SER A 63 18.79 -0.46 10.56
N ASP A 64 18.75 -1.77 10.54
CA ASP A 64 19.90 -2.60 10.17
C ASP A 64 19.75 -3.26 8.80
N GLY A 65 18.59 -3.11 8.20
CA GLY A 65 18.34 -3.70 6.88
C GLY A 65 16.89 -3.59 6.49
N TYR A 66 16.59 -4.05 5.28
CA TYR A 66 15.23 -4.11 4.78
C TYR A 66 14.58 -5.43 5.11
N LEU A 67 13.30 -5.37 5.43
CA LEU A 67 12.44 -6.54 5.55
C LEU A 67 11.48 -6.51 4.37
N LEU A 68 11.44 -7.60 3.62
CA LEU A 68 10.52 -7.74 2.49
C LEU A 68 9.41 -8.70 2.90
N LEU A 69 8.18 -8.22 2.83
CA LEU A 69 6.99 -9.01 3.16
C LEU A 69 6.29 -9.40 1.87
N TYR A 70 5.66 -10.57 1.90
CA TYR A 70 4.87 -11.05 0.77
C TYR A 70 3.63 -11.71 1.33
N LYS A 71 2.45 -11.22 0.92
CA LYS A 71 1.20 -11.80 1.35
C LYS A 71 0.35 -12.15 0.14
N ARG A 72 -0.10 -13.39 0.09
CA ARG A 72 -1.04 -13.87 -0.93
C ARG A 72 -2.32 -14.30 -0.23
N LEU A 73 -3.44 -13.74 -0.70
CA LEU A 73 -4.74 -14.16 -0.20
C LEU A 73 -5.12 -15.47 -0.89
N GLU A 74 -5.58 -16.45 -0.13
CA GLU A 74 -6.06 -17.70 -0.72
C GLU A 74 -7.47 -17.54 -1.27
N GLN A 75 -8.22 -16.55 -0.76
CA GLN A 75 -9.54 -16.20 -1.27
C GLN A 75 -9.68 -14.69 -1.24
N GLY A 76 -10.35 -14.15 -2.26
CA GLY A 76 -10.59 -12.72 -2.34
C GLY A 76 -9.44 -11.94 -2.92
N ASN A 77 -9.59 -10.64 -2.93
CA ASN A 77 -8.65 -9.72 -3.56
C ASN A 77 -8.56 -8.44 -2.76
N PHE A 78 -7.40 -7.77 -2.85
CA PHE A 78 -7.27 -6.41 -2.36
C PHE A 78 -7.90 -5.46 -3.37
N GLN A 79 -8.55 -4.41 -2.90
CA GLN A 79 -9.09 -3.38 -3.76
C GLN A 79 -8.00 -2.33 -3.99
N TRP A 80 -7.10 -2.60 -4.91
CA TRP A 80 -5.91 -1.76 -5.11
C TRP A 80 -6.21 -0.56 -6.01
N PRO A 81 -5.88 0.67 -5.57
CA PRO A 81 -6.07 1.84 -6.43
C PRO A 81 -5.19 1.74 -7.68
N ARG A 82 -5.81 1.89 -8.84
CA ARG A 82 -5.12 1.75 -10.13
C ARG A 82 -4.97 3.06 -10.88
N SER A 83 -5.21 4.16 -10.21
CA SER A 83 -5.00 5.48 -10.79
C SER A 83 -3.50 5.70 -11.07
N GLU A 84 -3.09 6.94 -11.28
CA GLU A 84 -1.68 7.22 -11.55
C GLU A 84 -0.76 6.54 -10.55
N SER A 85 0.38 6.07 -11.06
CA SER A 85 1.35 5.40 -10.21
C SER A 85 2.06 6.43 -9.34
N GLU A 86 1.69 6.47 -8.09
CA GLU A 86 2.24 7.42 -7.11
C GLU A 86 2.30 6.77 -5.73
N VAL A 87 2.98 7.43 -4.81
CA VAL A 87 3.11 6.97 -3.44
C VAL A 87 2.11 7.76 -2.59
N HIS A 88 1.19 7.07 -1.96
CA HIS A 88 0.15 7.69 -1.12
C HIS A 88 0.25 7.24 0.31
N ASN A 89 0.16 8.20 1.23
CA ASN A 89 0.10 7.90 2.65
C ASN A 89 -1.31 7.41 3.00
N LEU A 90 -1.38 6.33 3.76
CA LEU A 90 -2.65 5.81 4.26
C LEU A 90 -2.79 6.11 5.74
N SER A 91 -4.00 6.45 6.16
CA SER A 91 -4.31 6.49 7.58
C SER A 91 -4.39 5.06 8.11
N GLN A 92 -4.37 4.90 9.43
CA GLN A 92 -4.53 3.57 10.04
C GLN A 92 -5.88 2.96 9.62
N GLN A 93 -6.91 3.77 9.52
CA GLN A 93 -8.22 3.30 9.10
C GLN A 93 -8.19 2.82 7.66
N GLN A 94 -7.55 3.57 6.76
CA GLN A 94 -7.44 3.17 5.35
C GLN A 94 -6.61 1.90 5.19
N PHE A 95 -5.54 1.76 5.98
CA PHE A 95 -4.72 0.54 5.96
C PHE A 95 -5.56 -0.66 6.38
N HIS A 96 -6.35 -0.49 7.43
CA HIS A 96 -7.23 -1.55 7.92
C HIS A 96 -8.26 -1.94 6.84
N TRP A 97 -8.87 -0.94 6.19
CA TRP A 97 -9.82 -1.18 5.10
C TRP A 97 -9.17 -1.95 3.96
N LEU A 98 -7.97 -1.55 3.56
CA LEU A 98 -7.25 -2.21 2.47
C LEU A 98 -7.01 -3.68 2.80
N MET A 99 -6.57 -3.95 4.03
CA MET A 99 -6.27 -5.32 4.46
C MET A 99 -7.52 -6.17 4.54
N GLU A 100 -8.69 -5.56 4.70
CA GLU A 100 -9.96 -6.26 4.74
C GLU A 100 -10.63 -6.37 3.36
N GLY A 101 -9.95 -5.97 2.32
CA GLY A 101 -10.50 -6.06 0.97
C GLY A 101 -11.47 -4.94 0.62
N LEU A 102 -11.44 -3.84 1.37
CA LEU A 102 -12.29 -2.68 1.12
C LEU A 102 -11.54 -1.63 0.34
N THR A 103 -12.27 -0.69 -0.25
CA THR A 103 -11.66 0.42 -0.99
C THR A 103 -11.05 1.42 -0.02
N VAL A 104 -9.84 1.88 -0.33
CA VAL A 104 -9.15 2.85 0.53
C VAL A 104 -9.47 4.28 0.18
N ALA A 105 -9.96 4.53 -1.02
CA ALA A 105 -10.44 5.85 -1.39
C ALA A 105 -11.88 5.94 -0.96
N PRO A 106 -12.19 6.57 0.17
CA PRO A 106 -13.57 6.61 0.61
C PRO A 106 -14.35 7.43 -0.39
N LYS A 107 -15.47 6.93 -0.68
CA LYS A 107 -16.26 7.64 -1.57
C LYS A 107 -16.59 8.88 -0.95
N LYS A 108 -16.23 9.55 -1.19
CA LYS A 108 -16.48 10.68 -0.50
C LYS A 108 -17.88 11.04 -0.56
N VAL A 109 -17.38 9.94 -0.77
CA VAL A 109 -18.20 9.85 -1.04
C VAL A 109 -19.09 10.13 -1.04
N VAL A 110 -18.99 10.02 -0.93
CA VAL A 110 -19.72 10.15 -1.05
C VAL A 110 -20.34 10.91 -1.09
N LYS A 111 -20.25 11.11 -1.20
CA LYS A 111 -20.68 11.82 -1.32
C LYS A 111 -21.42 12.09 -1.65
N GLN A 112 -21.27 11.99 -1.84
CA GLN A 112 -21.93 12.26 -2.20
C GLN A 112 -22.72 12.28 -2.29
N ILE A 113 -22.77 12.29 -2.24
CA ILE A 113 -23.59 12.40 -2.49
C ILE A 113 -24.31 12.67 -2.60
N GLY A 114 -24.20 12.86 -2.57
CA GLY A 114 -24.98 13.23 -2.96
C GLY A 114 -25.48 13.32 -3.06
N ARG A 115 -25.67 13.53 -3.07
CA ARG A 115 -26.39 13.79 -3.26
C ARG A 115 -26.82 13.62 -3.47
N ALA A 116 -26.59 13.64 -3.47
CA ALA A 116 -27.16 13.66 -3.77
C ALA A 116 -27.53 13.48 -3.86
N HIS A 117 -27.61 13.63 -3.80
CA HIS A 117 -28.13 13.70 -3.90
C HIS A 117 -28.19 13.42 -3.92
N VAL A 118 -28.04 13.43 -3.86
CA VAL A 118 -28.26 13.34 -4.00
C VAL A 118 -28.35 13.40 -3.93
#